data_3f11f44ab033449cec36b31e7a84c68a
#
_entry.id   3f11f44ab033449cec36b31e7a84c68a
#
_cell.length_a   1.000
_cell.length_b   1.000
_cell.length_c   1.000
_cell.angle_alpha   90.00
_cell.angle_beta   90.00
_cell.angle_gamma   90.00
#
_symmetry.space_group_name_H-M   'P 1'
#
loop_
_entity.id
_entity.type
_entity.pdbx_description
1 polymer ?
#
loop_
_entity_poly.entity_id
_entity_poly.type
_entity_poly.pdbx_seq_one_letter_code
_entity_poly.pdbx_strand_id
1 'polypeptide(L)'
;MVRRVLVISLTIFALAGRVQADPVSTEEPIILTSDLRHRQLGREVDVLEDPSGQLTIHDVKSGSARLRFRPGSSDVLSFGFTHSTYWIRARLENRSNENLWFLQVAFPLIDHIELFEEEGLVSQTGTQFPFSTRDMEHRTFVYKIKPASTTYYLRVQNEDSMQIPLAVWSPEAFHSADHDEQMALGAYYGILIVMAAYNLFLFLSLRERGYFYYVIYITVFGFFLFSQYGFAYEYLWPNWTTLARKMNPVLAGALEASTLIFTRHFLNTRAHAPRLDQVITVLIYLACLASPLALFLNLTHSAVMVVCLGLAASTCALVAGSLSLRAGFRPARYYMTAFLLLIVGAVLYALKTFGAIPVTFVSQYGMQLGSALEVTLLSLGLADRMNIMRRQAETAQRQLLEEKSHSLERQTDLTRAYARMVPGEFLGILGRNSILEVKLGDSVQKTMTVLFSDIRSFTELSETMTPRENFDFLNSYLRRMNPIIQRNGGSIDKYIGDAIMALFPS
;
A
#
# COMPACT_ATOMS: atom_id res chain seq x y z
N MET A 1 22.73 6.87 8.33
CA MET A 1 21.82 5.72 8.47
C MET A 1 21.69 4.95 7.15
N VAL A 2 21.43 5.59 6.02
CA VAL A 2 21.34 4.96 4.67
C VAL A 2 22.60 4.15 4.30
N ARG A 3 23.82 4.68 4.56
CA ARG A 3 25.08 3.99 4.30
C ARG A 3 25.27 2.72 5.14
N ARG A 4 24.70 2.66 6.37
CA ARG A 4 24.74 1.45 7.22
C ARG A 4 23.73 0.39 6.79
N VAL A 5 22.56 0.79 6.28
CA VAL A 5 21.54 -0.14 5.75
C VAL A 5 22.01 -0.77 4.44
N LEU A 6 22.62 0.01 3.54
CA LEU A 6 23.20 -0.52 2.29
C LEU A 6 24.36 -1.49 2.55
N VAL A 7 25.22 -1.17 3.53
CA VAL A 7 26.33 -2.05 3.93
C VAL A 7 25.81 -3.34 4.57
N ILE A 8 24.75 -3.28 5.39
CA ILE A 8 24.14 -4.47 6.00
C ILE A 8 23.50 -5.36 4.93
N SER A 9 22.79 -4.80 3.94
CA SER A 9 22.22 -5.58 2.83
C SER A 9 23.30 -6.26 1.97
N LEU A 10 24.37 -5.55 1.64
CA LEU A 10 25.51 -6.10 0.90
C LEU A 10 26.35 -7.10 1.73
N THR A 11 26.45 -6.90 3.06
CA THR A 11 27.19 -7.80 3.93
C THR A 11 26.42 -9.09 4.19
N ILE A 12 25.09 -9.06 4.26
CA ILE A 12 24.25 -10.26 4.36
C ILE A 12 24.39 -11.09 3.08
N PHE A 13 24.46 -10.47 1.90
CA PHE A 13 24.70 -11.15 0.63
C PHE A 13 26.11 -11.77 0.53
N ALA A 14 27.10 -11.15 1.15
CA ALA A 14 28.50 -11.63 1.16
C ALA A 14 28.78 -12.69 2.23
N LEU A 15 28.03 -12.73 3.32
CA LEU A 15 28.18 -13.69 4.42
C LEU A 15 27.49 -15.05 4.17
N ALA A 16 26.57 -15.13 3.21
CA ALA A 16 25.93 -16.40 2.82
C ALA A 16 26.89 -17.42 2.16
N GLY A 17 28.14 -17.05 1.92
CA GLY A 17 29.10 -17.85 1.15
C GLY A 17 30.11 -18.70 1.91
N ARG A 18 30.11 -18.78 3.24
CA ARG A 18 31.13 -19.55 3.95
C ARG A 18 30.64 -20.16 5.27
N VAL A 19 30.04 -21.31 5.18
CA VAL A 19 30.13 -22.35 6.22
C VAL A 19 30.42 -23.65 5.50
N GLN A 20 31.70 -23.96 5.36
CA GLN A 20 32.18 -25.23 4.86
C GLN A 20 32.38 -26.13 6.08
N ALA A 21 31.47 -27.08 6.28
CA ALA A 21 31.75 -28.27 7.08
C ALA A 21 32.26 -29.35 6.11
N ASP A 22 33.36 -30.02 6.46
CA ASP A 22 33.94 -31.10 5.65
C ASP A 22 32.90 -32.21 5.41
N PRO A 23 32.68 -32.65 4.18
CA PRO A 23 31.67 -33.62 3.85
C PRO A 23 32.13 -35.03 4.16
N VAL A 24 31.41 -35.71 5.03
CA VAL A 24 31.50 -37.18 5.17
C VAL A 24 30.69 -37.76 4.01
N SER A 25 31.34 -38.55 3.13
CA SER A 25 30.64 -39.25 2.05
C SER A 25 29.66 -40.27 2.65
N THR A 26 28.36 -40.04 2.49
CA THR A 26 27.34 -40.94 2.99
C THR A 26 27.10 -42.06 1.96
N GLU A 27 27.92 -43.13 2.03
CA GLU A 27 27.63 -44.40 1.35
C GLU A 27 26.49 -45.17 2.01
N GLU A 28 26.10 -44.76 3.23
CA GLU A 28 25.02 -45.43 3.98
C GLU A 28 23.63 -45.05 3.49
N PRO A 29 22.71 -46.04 3.40
CA PRO A 29 21.35 -45.71 3.02
C PRO A 29 20.61 -45.00 4.14
N ILE A 30 19.67 -44.14 3.74
CA ILE A 30 18.73 -43.48 4.63
C ILE A 30 17.69 -44.50 5.06
N ILE A 31 17.66 -44.85 6.34
CA ILE A 31 16.77 -45.87 6.88
C ILE A 31 15.41 -45.24 7.19
N LEU A 32 14.34 -45.79 6.62
CA LEU A 32 12.95 -45.42 6.90
C LEU A 32 12.40 -46.40 7.94
N THR A 33 12.10 -45.90 9.15
CA THR A 33 11.58 -46.66 10.28
C THR A 33 10.08 -46.41 10.49
N SER A 34 9.37 -47.25 11.22
CA SER A 34 7.92 -47.08 11.45
C SER A 34 7.55 -45.89 12.31
N ASP A 35 8.51 -45.32 13.06
CA ASP A 35 8.34 -44.12 13.85
C ASP A 35 8.71 -42.84 13.09
N LEU A 36 9.34 -42.98 11.91
CA LEU A 36 9.72 -41.86 11.07
C LEU A 36 8.51 -41.24 10.40
N ARG A 37 8.17 -40.00 10.78
CA ARG A 37 7.10 -39.23 10.17
C ARG A 37 7.57 -38.37 9.01
N HIS A 38 8.70 -37.69 9.20
CA HIS A 38 9.26 -36.73 8.25
C HIS A 38 10.78 -36.61 8.43
N ARG A 39 11.50 -36.48 7.31
CA ARG A 39 12.96 -36.26 7.33
C ARG A 39 13.40 -35.41 6.15
N GLN A 40 14.12 -34.33 6.43
CA GLN A 40 14.81 -33.53 5.40
C GLN A 40 16.04 -34.30 4.92
N LEU A 41 16.21 -34.38 3.61
CA LEU A 41 17.25 -35.21 3.02
C LEU A 41 18.48 -34.44 2.52
N GLY A 42 18.44 -33.12 2.52
CA GLY A 42 19.45 -32.31 1.83
C GLY A 42 20.90 -32.60 2.25
N ARG A 43 21.18 -32.95 3.52
CA ARG A 43 22.51 -33.35 4.01
C ARG A 43 22.83 -34.83 3.84
N GLU A 44 21.83 -35.65 3.54
CA GLU A 44 21.93 -37.09 3.51
C GLU A 44 21.93 -37.65 2.08
N VAL A 45 21.79 -36.79 1.10
CA VAL A 45 21.85 -37.12 -0.31
C VAL A 45 23.17 -36.70 -0.92
N ASP A 46 23.54 -37.34 -2.02
CA ASP A 46 24.69 -36.95 -2.80
C ASP A 46 24.25 -36.08 -4.00
N VAL A 47 25.04 -35.07 -4.32
CA VAL A 47 24.78 -34.10 -5.38
C VAL A 47 25.88 -34.09 -6.41
N LEU A 48 25.52 -34.06 -7.69
CA LEU A 48 26.42 -33.91 -8.81
C LEU A 48 25.98 -32.72 -9.67
N GLU A 49 26.85 -31.78 -9.87
CA GLU A 49 26.65 -30.69 -10.83
C GLU A 49 27.05 -31.13 -12.25
N ASP A 50 26.15 -30.91 -13.20
CA ASP A 50 26.36 -31.10 -14.64
C ASP A 50 26.21 -29.76 -15.37
N PRO A 51 27.31 -29.02 -15.56
CA PRO A 51 27.28 -27.73 -16.28
C PRO A 51 26.91 -27.88 -17.76
N SER A 52 27.09 -29.06 -18.34
CA SER A 52 26.75 -29.33 -19.74
C SER A 52 25.26 -29.62 -19.94
N GLY A 53 24.59 -30.11 -18.90
CA GLY A 53 23.21 -30.61 -18.98
C GLY A 53 23.04 -31.88 -19.85
N GLN A 54 24.14 -32.53 -20.24
CA GLN A 54 24.14 -33.63 -21.20
C GLN A 54 24.29 -35.02 -20.55
N LEU A 55 24.62 -35.09 -19.28
CA LEU A 55 24.73 -36.37 -18.60
C LEU A 55 23.38 -37.11 -18.59
N THR A 56 23.46 -38.37 -18.95
CA THR A 56 22.31 -39.29 -18.89
C THR A 56 22.31 -40.08 -17.59
N ILE A 57 21.21 -40.76 -17.31
CA ILE A 57 21.10 -41.63 -16.12
C ILE A 57 22.15 -42.79 -16.18
N HIS A 58 22.52 -43.25 -17.36
CA HIS A 58 23.55 -44.26 -17.54
C HIS A 58 24.94 -43.73 -17.12
N ASP A 59 25.29 -42.51 -17.54
CA ASP A 59 26.56 -41.87 -17.19
C ASP A 59 26.68 -41.68 -15.69
N VAL A 60 25.59 -41.32 -15.03
CA VAL A 60 25.49 -41.05 -13.59
C VAL A 60 25.55 -42.33 -12.74
N LYS A 61 24.99 -43.45 -13.25
CA LYS A 61 24.99 -44.77 -12.56
C LYS A 61 26.29 -45.51 -12.71
N SER A 62 26.87 -45.54 -13.91
CA SER A 62 27.95 -46.47 -14.27
C SER A 62 29.22 -45.81 -14.79
N GLY A 63 29.16 -44.55 -15.22
CA GLY A 63 30.29 -43.83 -15.80
C GLY A 63 31.19 -43.17 -14.78
N SER A 64 32.20 -42.43 -15.27
CA SER A 64 33.11 -41.62 -14.46
C SER A 64 32.39 -40.51 -13.65
N ALA A 65 31.19 -40.14 -14.06
CA ALA A 65 30.35 -39.18 -13.35
C ALA A 65 29.92 -39.68 -11.94
N ARG A 66 29.81 -40.99 -11.75
CA ARG A 66 29.48 -41.60 -10.44
C ARG A 66 30.45 -41.16 -9.33
N LEU A 67 31.73 -40.99 -9.67
CA LEU A 67 32.78 -40.57 -8.73
C LEU A 67 32.80 -39.08 -8.41
N ARG A 68 31.99 -38.29 -9.11
CA ARG A 68 31.89 -36.81 -8.94
C ARG A 68 30.80 -36.38 -7.98
N PHE A 69 29.99 -37.31 -7.45
CA PHE A 69 29.01 -37.01 -6.44
C PHE A 69 29.67 -36.53 -5.15
N ARG A 70 29.10 -35.48 -4.57
CA ARG A 70 29.53 -34.91 -3.28
C ARG A 70 28.32 -34.91 -2.33
N PRO A 71 28.54 -35.10 -1.04
CA PRO A 71 27.47 -35.00 -0.06
C PRO A 71 26.81 -33.62 -0.08
N GLY A 72 25.52 -33.59 0.18
CA GLY A 72 24.77 -32.35 0.32
C GLY A 72 25.26 -31.53 1.51
N SER A 73 25.34 -30.22 1.31
CA SER A 73 25.97 -29.29 2.26
C SER A 73 25.00 -28.68 3.28
N SER A 74 23.70 -28.77 3.04
CA SER A 74 22.66 -28.12 3.85
C SER A 74 21.34 -28.88 3.79
N ASP A 75 20.45 -28.63 4.74
CA ASP A 75 19.11 -29.26 4.79
C ASP A 75 18.26 -28.87 3.57
N VAL A 76 18.44 -27.67 3.04
CA VAL A 76 17.86 -27.20 1.77
C VAL A 76 19.01 -26.97 0.79
N LEU A 77 19.06 -27.78 -0.27
CA LEU A 77 20.03 -27.62 -1.34
C LEU A 77 19.69 -26.34 -2.14
N SER A 78 20.59 -25.37 -2.12
CA SER A 78 20.43 -24.11 -2.85
C SER A 78 21.71 -23.78 -3.61
N PHE A 79 21.59 -23.56 -4.92
CA PHE A 79 22.71 -23.33 -5.82
C PHE A 79 22.63 -21.94 -6.51
N GLY A 80 21.67 -21.09 -6.05
CA GLY A 80 21.48 -19.74 -6.61
C GLY A 80 20.99 -19.76 -8.05
N PHE A 81 21.35 -18.72 -8.79
CA PHE A 81 21.05 -18.63 -10.23
C PHE A 81 22.12 -19.38 -11.02
N THR A 82 21.73 -20.46 -11.66
CA THR A 82 22.65 -21.33 -12.43
C THR A 82 21.95 -21.92 -13.65
N HIS A 83 22.71 -22.21 -14.69
CA HIS A 83 22.22 -22.97 -15.86
C HIS A 83 22.64 -24.45 -15.81
N SER A 84 23.39 -24.85 -14.77
CA SER A 84 23.77 -26.23 -14.58
C SER A 84 22.58 -27.11 -14.23
N THR A 85 22.59 -28.33 -14.73
CA THR A 85 21.71 -29.40 -14.28
C THR A 85 22.28 -30.04 -13.01
N TYR A 86 21.43 -30.36 -12.06
CA TYR A 86 21.84 -31.04 -10.82
C TYR A 86 21.23 -32.43 -10.76
N TRP A 87 22.11 -33.40 -10.49
CA TRP A 87 21.72 -34.77 -10.18
C TRP A 87 21.81 -35.00 -8.69
N ILE A 88 20.74 -35.52 -8.12
CA ILE A 88 20.66 -35.83 -6.69
C ILE A 88 20.44 -37.33 -6.55
N ARG A 89 21.28 -37.97 -5.75
CA ARG A 89 21.20 -39.40 -5.47
C ARG A 89 20.77 -39.63 -4.03
N ALA A 90 19.59 -40.26 -3.85
CA ALA A 90 19.04 -40.62 -2.55
C ALA A 90 18.95 -42.17 -2.45
N ARG A 91 19.66 -42.73 -1.47
CA ARG A 91 19.59 -44.19 -1.20
C ARG A 91 18.64 -44.37 -0.03
N LEU A 92 17.51 -45.05 -0.25
CA LEU A 92 16.50 -45.28 0.76
C LEU A 92 16.39 -46.76 1.04
N GLU A 93 16.40 -47.15 2.33
CA GLU A 93 16.15 -48.49 2.81
C GLU A 93 14.94 -48.49 3.73
N ASN A 94 13.89 -49.18 3.34
CA ASN A 94 12.65 -49.27 4.10
C ASN A 94 12.73 -50.41 5.12
N ARG A 95 12.77 -50.09 6.39
CA ARG A 95 12.66 -51.02 7.52
C ARG A 95 11.37 -50.83 8.31
N SER A 96 10.41 -50.09 7.73
CA SER A 96 9.11 -49.87 8.33
C SER A 96 8.09 -50.92 7.83
N ASN A 97 6.90 -50.89 8.41
CA ASN A 97 5.75 -51.68 7.92
C ASN A 97 4.99 -50.95 6.78
N GLU A 98 5.37 -49.71 6.46
CA GLU A 98 4.75 -48.90 5.43
C GLU A 98 5.31 -49.26 4.04
N ASN A 99 4.45 -49.62 3.11
CA ASN A 99 4.86 -49.92 1.74
C ASN A 99 4.93 -48.69 0.82
N LEU A 100 4.37 -47.56 1.25
CA LEU A 100 4.29 -46.34 0.48
C LEU A 100 4.93 -45.19 1.27
N TRP A 101 5.77 -44.40 0.63
CA TRP A 101 6.35 -43.21 1.14
C TRP A 101 6.20 -42.08 0.13
N PHE A 102 6.25 -40.82 0.58
CA PHE A 102 6.24 -39.67 -0.30
C PHE A 102 7.61 -38.99 -0.32
N LEU A 103 8.17 -38.85 -1.52
CA LEU A 103 9.37 -38.05 -1.76
C LEU A 103 8.93 -36.68 -2.28
N GLN A 104 9.15 -35.64 -1.51
CA GLN A 104 8.71 -34.28 -1.83
C GLN A 104 9.89 -33.39 -2.18
N VAL A 105 9.74 -32.60 -3.25
CA VAL A 105 10.55 -31.40 -3.51
C VAL A 105 9.67 -30.18 -3.27
N ALA A 106 9.86 -29.53 -2.13
CA ALA A 106 8.96 -28.51 -1.61
C ALA A 106 9.20 -27.10 -2.21
N PHE A 107 9.59 -27.02 -3.50
CA PHE A 107 9.73 -25.78 -4.25
C PHE A 107 8.91 -25.86 -5.53
N PRO A 108 7.82 -25.08 -5.69
CA PRO A 108 6.84 -25.28 -6.77
C PRO A 108 7.29 -24.81 -8.15
N LEU A 109 8.35 -23.99 -8.23
CA LEU A 109 8.76 -23.25 -9.43
C LEU A 109 9.99 -23.88 -10.12
N ILE A 110 10.15 -25.20 -10.07
CA ILE A 110 11.19 -25.90 -10.82
C ILE A 110 10.71 -26.10 -12.26
N ASP A 111 11.57 -25.75 -13.21
CA ASP A 111 11.27 -25.83 -14.64
C ASP A 111 11.17 -27.27 -15.15
N HIS A 112 12.15 -28.11 -14.77
CA HIS A 112 12.23 -29.49 -15.24
C HIS A 112 12.80 -30.37 -14.11
N ILE A 113 12.08 -31.42 -13.78
CA ILE A 113 12.48 -32.43 -12.79
C ILE A 113 12.12 -33.82 -13.30
N GLU A 114 13.08 -34.74 -13.24
CA GLU A 114 12.95 -36.12 -13.60
C GLU A 114 13.32 -36.98 -12.41
N LEU A 115 12.50 -37.98 -12.13
CA LEU A 115 12.76 -39.04 -11.12
C LEU A 115 13.09 -40.34 -11.82
N PHE A 116 14.20 -40.91 -11.44
CA PHE A 116 14.63 -42.25 -11.93
C PHE A 116 14.78 -43.20 -10.77
N GLU A 117 14.42 -44.44 -11.03
CA GLU A 117 14.74 -45.62 -10.22
C GLU A 117 15.77 -46.49 -10.94
N GLU A 118 16.06 -47.66 -10.33
CA GLU A 118 17.00 -48.61 -10.94
C GLU A 118 16.57 -49.08 -12.34
N GLU A 119 15.28 -49.21 -12.54
CA GLU A 119 14.69 -49.70 -13.80
C GLU A 119 14.53 -48.59 -14.88
N GLY A 120 14.70 -47.31 -14.55
CA GLY A 120 14.59 -46.24 -15.51
C GLY A 120 13.84 -45.01 -15.03
N LEU A 121 13.30 -44.23 -15.98
CA LEU A 121 12.53 -43.01 -15.72
C LEU A 121 11.16 -43.36 -15.13
N VAL A 122 10.87 -42.82 -13.95
CA VAL A 122 9.59 -43.02 -13.25
C VAL A 122 8.65 -41.85 -13.54
N SER A 123 9.14 -40.62 -13.49
CA SER A 123 8.33 -39.40 -13.64
C SER A 123 9.13 -38.27 -14.28
N GLN A 124 8.46 -37.49 -15.12
CA GLN A 124 9.02 -36.26 -15.72
C GLN A 124 7.98 -35.16 -15.62
N THR A 125 8.32 -34.06 -14.95
CA THR A 125 7.41 -32.96 -14.68
C THR A 125 8.18 -31.65 -14.46
N GLY A 126 7.48 -30.56 -14.14
CA GLY A 126 8.05 -29.23 -13.93
C GLY A 126 7.13 -28.15 -14.48
N THR A 127 7.51 -26.88 -14.36
CA THR A 127 6.71 -25.77 -14.90
C THR A 127 6.75 -25.69 -16.44
N GLN A 128 7.65 -26.43 -17.08
CA GLN A 128 7.68 -26.61 -18.54
C GLN A 128 6.66 -27.63 -19.05
N PHE A 129 6.05 -28.42 -18.18
CA PHE A 129 5.09 -29.47 -18.49
C PHE A 129 3.71 -29.09 -17.96
N PRO A 130 2.60 -29.62 -18.50
CA PRO A 130 1.27 -29.44 -17.92
C PRO A 130 1.20 -29.94 -16.46
N PHE A 131 0.40 -29.29 -15.63
CA PHE A 131 0.25 -29.64 -14.21
C PHE A 131 -0.12 -31.13 -14.01
N SER A 132 -0.90 -31.68 -14.94
CA SER A 132 -1.33 -33.11 -14.94
C SER A 132 -0.18 -34.11 -15.05
N THR A 133 1.05 -33.70 -15.35
CA THR A 133 2.24 -34.59 -15.36
C THR A 133 2.77 -34.88 -13.96
N ARG A 134 2.28 -34.18 -12.93
CA ARG A 134 2.65 -34.45 -11.54
C ARG A 134 2.10 -35.79 -11.08
N ASP A 135 2.92 -36.56 -10.38
CA ASP A 135 2.52 -37.87 -9.84
C ASP A 135 1.41 -37.78 -8.79
N MET A 136 1.36 -36.63 -8.10
CA MET A 136 0.30 -36.26 -7.18
C MET A 136 -0.16 -34.84 -7.51
N GLU A 137 -1.49 -34.62 -7.56
CA GLU A 137 -2.09 -33.31 -7.72
C GLU A 137 -1.80 -32.46 -6.48
N HIS A 138 -0.65 -31.78 -6.50
CA HIS A 138 -0.17 -30.95 -5.40
C HIS A 138 0.67 -29.79 -5.93
N ARG A 139 0.60 -28.64 -5.30
CA ARG A 139 1.34 -27.40 -5.68
C ARG A 139 2.86 -27.55 -5.68
N THR A 140 3.41 -28.48 -4.90
CA THR A 140 4.83 -28.89 -4.95
C THR A 140 4.98 -30.25 -5.62
N PHE A 141 6.20 -30.71 -5.87
CA PHE A 141 6.43 -32.01 -6.50
C PHE A 141 6.44 -33.10 -5.44
N VAL A 142 5.50 -34.03 -5.52
CA VAL A 142 5.35 -35.14 -4.58
C VAL A 142 5.29 -36.44 -5.38
N TYR A 143 6.23 -37.34 -5.12
CA TYR A 143 6.35 -38.61 -5.79
C TYR A 143 5.96 -39.73 -4.83
N LYS A 144 5.15 -40.69 -5.30
CA LYS A 144 4.81 -41.90 -4.59
C LYS A 144 5.90 -42.93 -4.80
N ILE A 145 6.69 -43.20 -3.78
CA ILE A 145 7.82 -44.13 -3.82
C ILE A 145 7.53 -45.36 -2.97
N LYS A 146 8.07 -46.51 -3.40
CA LYS A 146 7.98 -47.81 -2.69
C LYS A 146 9.37 -48.37 -2.45
N PRO A 147 10.18 -47.71 -1.60
CA PRO A 147 11.54 -48.14 -1.39
C PRO A 147 11.59 -49.45 -0.64
N ALA A 148 12.21 -50.50 -1.24
CA ALA A 148 12.66 -51.70 -0.50
C ALA A 148 14.11 -51.43 0.00
N SER A 149 15.02 -51.42 -0.94
CA SER A 149 16.41 -50.91 -0.79
C SER A 149 16.78 -50.32 -2.15
N THR A 150 16.33 -49.08 -2.39
CA THR A 150 16.31 -48.49 -3.72
C THR A 150 17.08 -47.17 -3.77
N THR A 151 17.84 -46.98 -4.84
CA THR A 151 18.51 -45.70 -5.11
C THR A 151 17.68 -44.88 -6.09
N TYR A 152 17.22 -43.72 -5.64
CA TYR A 152 16.52 -42.72 -6.45
C TYR A 152 17.49 -41.71 -6.98
N TYR A 153 17.32 -41.29 -8.24
CA TYR A 153 18.04 -40.21 -8.85
C TYR A 153 17.06 -39.13 -9.30
N LEU A 154 17.27 -37.91 -8.88
CA LEU A 154 16.53 -36.76 -9.40
C LEU A 154 17.48 -35.95 -10.30
N ARG A 155 17.03 -35.65 -11.51
CA ARG A 155 17.65 -34.71 -12.41
C ARG A 155 16.83 -33.43 -12.38
N VAL A 156 17.44 -32.31 -11.97
CA VAL A 156 16.75 -31.04 -11.78
C VAL A 156 17.42 -29.97 -12.61
N GLN A 157 16.61 -29.21 -13.36
CA GLN A 157 17.05 -28.08 -14.16
C GLN A 157 16.11 -26.91 -13.92
N ASN A 158 16.69 -25.71 -13.74
CA ASN A 158 15.91 -24.50 -13.51
C ASN A 158 16.64 -23.29 -14.13
N GLU A 159 15.91 -22.41 -14.79
CA GLU A 159 16.44 -21.15 -15.35
C GLU A 159 16.42 -20.01 -14.33
N ASP A 160 15.71 -20.17 -13.23
CA ASP A 160 15.61 -19.25 -12.08
C ASP A 160 16.45 -19.75 -10.91
N SER A 161 16.18 -19.29 -9.69
CA SER A 161 16.88 -19.76 -8.49
C SER A 161 16.73 -21.25 -8.29
N MET A 162 17.83 -21.98 -8.24
CA MET A 162 17.87 -23.42 -8.03
C MET A 162 17.81 -23.76 -6.55
N GLN A 163 16.61 -24.19 -6.10
CA GLN A 163 16.35 -24.62 -4.73
C GLN A 163 15.69 -25.99 -4.74
N ILE A 164 16.23 -26.92 -3.98
CA ILE A 164 15.76 -28.31 -3.95
C ILE A 164 15.58 -28.73 -2.48
N PRO A 165 14.51 -28.26 -1.80
CA PRO A 165 14.16 -28.74 -0.47
C PRO A 165 13.56 -30.14 -0.60
N LEU A 166 14.41 -31.15 -0.44
CA LEU A 166 14.07 -32.56 -0.57
C LEU A 166 13.73 -33.16 0.78
N ALA A 167 12.58 -33.82 0.88
CA ALA A 167 12.12 -34.48 2.09
C ALA A 167 11.42 -35.81 1.80
N VAL A 168 11.49 -36.74 2.73
CA VAL A 168 10.68 -37.97 2.73
C VAL A 168 9.66 -37.92 3.86
N TRP A 169 8.46 -38.43 3.56
CA TRP A 169 7.31 -38.36 4.44
C TRP A 169 6.63 -39.72 4.52
N SER A 170 6.15 -40.09 5.73
CA SER A 170 5.08 -41.13 5.78
C SER A 170 3.77 -40.53 5.24
N PRO A 171 2.89 -41.31 4.64
CA PRO A 171 1.63 -40.82 4.05
C PRO A 171 0.75 -40.07 5.04
N GLU A 172 0.60 -40.60 6.26
CA GLU A 172 -0.19 -39.95 7.32
C GLU A 172 0.37 -38.60 7.71
N ALA A 173 1.69 -38.52 7.92
CA ALA A 173 2.32 -37.28 8.31
C ALA A 173 2.29 -36.22 7.20
N PHE A 174 2.43 -36.62 5.93
CA PHE A 174 2.30 -35.72 4.79
C PHE A 174 0.91 -35.11 4.72
N HIS A 175 -0.13 -35.93 4.77
CA HIS A 175 -1.51 -35.45 4.69
C HIS A 175 -1.88 -34.52 5.86
N SER A 176 -1.40 -34.86 7.08
CA SER A 176 -1.60 -33.97 8.24
C SER A 176 -0.92 -32.63 8.07
N ALA A 177 0.36 -32.64 7.66
CA ALA A 177 1.15 -31.42 7.48
C ALA A 177 0.61 -30.55 6.33
N ASP A 178 0.19 -31.18 5.23
CA ASP A 178 -0.41 -30.51 4.07
C ASP A 178 -1.75 -29.86 4.44
N HIS A 179 -2.60 -30.57 5.20
CA HIS A 179 -3.85 -30.02 5.70
C HIS A 179 -3.62 -28.77 6.57
N ASP A 180 -2.69 -28.83 7.52
CA ASP A 180 -2.35 -27.72 8.40
C ASP A 180 -1.80 -26.53 7.59
N GLU A 181 -0.95 -26.79 6.59
CA GLU A 181 -0.40 -25.76 5.72
C GLU A 181 -1.49 -25.12 4.84
N GLN A 182 -2.38 -25.92 4.24
CA GLN A 182 -3.50 -25.39 3.45
C GLN A 182 -4.46 -24.56 4.29
N MET A 183 -4.74 -24.97 5.54
CA MET A 183 -5.57 -24.20 6.46
C MET A 183 -4.91 -22.86 6.81
N ALA A 184 -3.62 -22.87 7.12
CA ALA A 184 -2.87 -21.63 7.43
C ALA A 184 -2.83 -20.66 6.23
N LEU A 185 -2.56 -21.17 5.03
CA LEU A 185 -2.55 -20.37 3.79
C LEU A 185 -3.96 -19.89 3.42
N GLY A 186 -4.98 -20.73 3.60
CA GLY A 186 -6.37 -20.33 3.40
C GLY A 186 -6.80 -19.19 4.33
N ALA A 187 -6.45 -19.28 5.61
CA ALA A 187 -6.68 -18.21 6.56
C ALA A 187 -5.93 -16.92 6.15
N TYR A 188 -4.69 -17.02 5.71
CA TYR A 188 -3.90 -15.90 5.22
C TYR A 188 -4.55 -15.22 4.01
N TYR A 189 -4.92 -15.98 2.97
CA TYR A 189 -5.61 -15.41 1.80
C TYR A 189 -6.99 -14.84 2.16
N GLY A 190 -7.68 -15.48 3.10
CA GLY A 190 -8.93 -14.96 3.66
C GLY A 190 -8.75 -13.58 4.28
N ILE A 191 -7.70 -13.35 5.06
CA ILE A 191 -7.36 -12.04 5.61
C ILE A 191 -7.13 -11.01 4.48
N LEU A 192 -6.35 -11.36 3.46
CA LEU A 192 -6.08 -10.45 2.33
C LEU A 192 -7.37 -10.09 1.58
N ILE A 193 -8.25 -11.05 1.31
CA ILE A 193 -9.53 -10.84 0.62
C ILE A 193 -10.44 -9.92 1.45
N VAL A 194 -10.58 -10.20 2.75
CA VAL A 194 -11.41 -9.37 3.65
C VAL A 194 -10.88 -7.96 3.72
N MET A 195 -9.54 -7.78 3.84
CA MET A 195 -8.92 -6.47 3.89
C MET A 195 -9.05 -5.71 2.55
N ALA A 196 -8.93 -6.39 1.41
CA ALA A 196 -9.16 -5.80 0.11
C ALA A 196 -10.63 -5.36 -0.06
N ALA A 197 -11.58 -6.22 0.30
CA ALA A 197 -13.02 -5.93 0.24
C ALA A 197 -13.41 -4.78 1.18
N TYR A 198 -12.90 -4.76 2.41
CA TYR A 198 -13.12 -3.69 3.38
C TYR A 198 -12.60 -2.34 2.87
N ASN A 199 -11.36 -2.30 2.37
CA ASN A 199 -10.78 -1.07 1.85
C ASN A 199 -11.45 -0.62 0.52
N LEU A 200 -11.93 -1.57 -0.30
CA LEU A 200 -12.74 -1.27 -1.47
C LEU A 200 -14.08 -0.62 -1.08
N PHE A 201 -14.74 -1.16 -0.06
CA PHE A 201 -15.96 -0.55 0.50
C PHE A 201 -15.69 0.87 1.01
N LEU A 202 -14.59 1.08 1.73
CA LEU A 202 -14.18 2.42 2.18
C LEU A 202 -13.91 3.35 0.99
N PHE A 203 -13.26 2.89 -0.07
CA PHE A 203 -13.05 3.67 -1.28
C PHE A 203 -14.39 4.07 -1.93
N LEU A 204 -15.32 3.14 -2.09
CA LEU A 204 -16.64 3.43 -2.70
C LEU A 204 -17.45 4.42 -1.87
N SER A 205 -17.35 4.33 -0.53
CA SER A 205 -18.06 5.18 0.42
C SER A 205 -17.45 6.58 0.53
N LEU A 206 -16.13 6.68 0.65
CA LEU A 206 -15.40 7.92 0.94
C LEU A 206 -14.84 8.60 -0.31
N ARG A 207 -14.73 7.87 -1.42
CA ARG A 207 -14.16 8.34 -2.70
C ARG A 207 -12.70 8.82 -2.57
N GLU A 208 -11.98 8.40 -1.52
CA GLU A 208 -10.58 8.78 -1.28
C GLU A 208 -9.64 7.80 -2.02
N ARG A 209 -8.80 8.34 -2.92
CA ARG A 209 -7.93 7.57 -3.83
C ARG A 209 -6.89 6.69 -3.10
N GLY A 210 -6.55 7.02 -1.85
CA GLY A 210 -5.60 6.25 -1.06
C GLY A 210 -6.07 4.81 -0.84
N TYR A 211 -7.37 4.62 -0.56
CA TYR A 211 -7.96 3.29 -0.41
C TYR A 211 -7.94 2.50 -1.73
N PHE A 212 -8.17 3.17 -2.87
CA PHE A 212 -8.12 2.52 -4.18
C PHE A 212 -6.72 1.99 -4.51
N TYR A 213 -5.68 2.80 -4.33
CA TYR A 213 -4.30 2.36 -4.56
C TYR A 213 -3.89 1.26 -3.60
N TYR A 214 -4.41 1.30 -2.38
CA TYR A 214 -4.19 0.25 -1.39
C TYR A 214 -4.84 -1.08 -1.78
N VAL A 215 -6.07 -1.06 -2.28
CA VAL A 215 -6.76 -2.26 -2.80
C VAL A 215 -5.97 -2.88 -3.95
N ILE A 216 -5.49 -2.06 -4.90
CA ILE A 216 -4.63 -2.55 -5.99
C ILE A 216 -3.38 -3.22 -5.42
N TYR A 217 -2.69 -2.57 -4.47
CA TYR A 217 -1.49 -3.12 -3.85
C TYR A 217 -1.75 -4.48 -3.18
N ILE A 218 -2.76 -4.59 -2.30
CA ILE A 218 -3.10 -5.85 -1.62
C ILE A 218 -3.43 -6.95 -2.64
N THR A 219 -4.22 -6.62 -3.66
CA THR A 219 -4.65 -7.59 -4.67
C THR A 219 -3.47 -8.12 -5.47
N VAL A 220 -2.60 -7.22 -5.95
CA VAL A 220 -1.39 -7.61 -6.70
C VAL A 220 -0.43 -8.39 -5.83
N PHE A 221 -0.23 -7.96 -4.57
CA PHE A 221 0.61 -8.65 -3.60
C PHE A 221 0.11 -10.08 -3.31
N GLY A 222 -1.19 -10.21 -3.01
CA GLY A 222 -1.82 -11.51 -2.78
C GLY A 222 -1.70 -12.44 -4.00
N PHE A 223 -1.89 -11.90 -5.20
CA PHE A 223 -1.77 -12.66 -6.44
C PHE A 223 -0.32 -13.05 -6.76
N PHE A 224 0.65 -12.18 -6.48
CA PHE A 224 2.07 -12.51 -6.57
C PHE A 224 2.42 -13.69 -5.66
N LEU A 225 2.01 -13.66 -4.39
CA LEU A 225 2.26 -14.77 -3.47
C LEU A 225 1.51 -16.05 -3.88
N PHE A 226 0.28 -15.94 -4.37
CA PHE A 226 -0.49 -17.06 -4.87
C PHE A 226 0.23 -17.77 -6.03
N SER A 227 0.86 -16.99 -6.91
CA SER A 227 1.71 -17.51 -7.99
C SER A 227 3.02 -18.11 -7.46
N GLN A 228 3.68 -17.40 -6.52
CA GLN A 228 4.96 -17.81 -5.94
C GLN A 228 4.86 -19.14 -5.17
N TYR A 229 3.72 -19.40 -4.52
CA TYR A 229 3.44 -20.64 -3.80
C TYR A 229 2.88 -21.78 -4.68
N GLY A 230 2.79 -21.57 -6.00
CA GLY A 230 2.40 -22.61 -6.96
C GLY A 230 0.90 -22.76 -7.17
N PHE A 231 0.05 -22.10 -6.40
CA PHE A 231 -1.40 -22.19 -6.53
C PHE A 231 -1.92 -21.67 -7.87
N ALA A 232 -1.32 -20.59 -8.38
CA ALA A 232 -1.73 -20.06 -9.67
C ALA A 232 -1.48 -21.05 -10.81
N TYR A 233 -0.40 -21.84 -10.71
CA TYR A 233 -0.13 -22.90 -11.67
C TYR A 233 -1.13 -24.06 -11.56
N GLU A 234 -1.49 -24.44 -10.35
CA GLU A 234 -2.46 -25.49 -10.07
C GLU A 234 -3.88 -25.11 -10.54
N TYR A 235 -4.37 -23.89 -10.22
CA TYR A 235 -5.78 -23.53 -10.40
C TYR A 235 -6.08 -22.64 -11.60
N LEU A 236 -5.14 -21.76 -12.02
CA LEU A 236 -5.44 -20.72 -13.02
C LEU A 236 -4.90 -21.05 -14.42
N TRP A 237 -3.70 -21.62 -14.50
CA TRP A 237 -3.07 -21.93 -15.80
C TRP A 237 -2.35 -23.29 -15.85
N PRO A 238 -3.03 -24.42 -15.46
CA PRO A 238 -2.40 -25.73 -15.37
C PRO A 238 -1.81 -26.24 -16.69
N ASN A 239 -2.35 -25.77 -17.82
CA ASN A 239 -1.92 -26.16 -19.15
C ASN A 239 -1.10 -25.08 -19.89
N TRP A 240 -1.00 -23.87 -19.35
CA TRP A 240 -0.32 -22.76 -19.99
C TRP A 240 1.09 -22.56 -19.42
N THR A 241 1.96 -23.52 -19.73
CA THR A 241 3.31 -23.62 -19.16
C THR A 241 4.16 -22.39 -19.38
N THR A 242 4.14 -21.79 -20.59
CA THR A 242 4.86 -20.56 -20.89
C THR A 242 4.38 -19.39 -20.04
N LEU A 243 3.08 -19.27 -19.83
CA LEU A 243 2.51 -18.22 -18.97
C LEU A 243 2.86 -18.47 -17.50
N ALA A 244 2.72 -19.72 -17.02
CA ALA A 244 3.04 -20.10 -15.65
C ALA A 244 4.47 -19.67 -15.25
N ARG A 245 5.45 -19.92 -16.12
CA ARG A 245 6.87 -19.58 -15.90
C ARG A 245 7.13 -18.08 -15.87
N LYS A 246 6.44 -17.30 -16.71
CA LYS A 246 6.70 -15.85 -16.87
C LYS A 246 5.86 -14.97 -15.96
N MET A 247 4.81 -15.50 -15.35
CA MET A 247 3.91 -14.67 -14.53
C MET A 247 4.54 -14.15 -13.25
N ASN A 248 5.46 -14.88 -12.61
CA ASN A 248 6.11 -14.40 -11.39
C ASN A 248 6.88 -13.07 -11.60
N PRO A 249 7.80 -12.92 -12.56
CA PRO A 249 8.44 -11.63 -12.81
C PRO A 249 7.47 -10.55 -13.30
N VAL A 250 6.41 -10.90 -14.04
CA VAL A 250 5.35 -9.95 -14.42
C VAL A 250 4.63 -9.40 -13.19
N LEU A 251 4.21 -10.29 -12.30
CA LEU A 251 3.53 -9.91 -11.06
C LEU A 251 4.46 -9.16 -10.10
N ALA A 252 5.75 -9.51 -10.05
CA ALA A 252 6.73 -8.77 -9.26
C ALA A 252 6.85 -7.32 -9.75
N GLY A 253 7.01 -7.08 -11.05
CA GLY A 253 7.03 -5.72 -11.61
C GLY A 253 5.74 -4.93 -11.36
N ALA A 254 4.58 -5.58 -11.45
CA ALA A 254 3.30 -4.98 -11.10
C ALA A 254 3.18 -4.66 -9.60
N LEU A 255 3.71 -5.53 -8.74
CA LEU A 255 3.77 -5.32 -7.30
C LEU A 255 4.63 -4.10 -6.95
N GLU A 256 5.81 -3.98 -7.54
CA GLU A 256 6.71 -2.84 -7.34
C GLU A 256 6.06 -1.52 -7.78
N ALA A 257 5.41 -1.51 -8.94
CA ALA A 257 4.67 -0.34 -9.42
C ALA A 257 3.55 0.05 -8.45
N SER A 258 2.71 -0.92 -8.02
CA SER A 258 1.59 -0.67 -7.11
C SER A 258 2.07 -0.21 -5.73
N THR A 259 3.15 -0.80 -5.21
CA THR A 259 3.80 -0.40 -3.95
C THR A 259 4.28 1.06 -4.01
N LEU A 260 4.97 1.45 -5.07
CA LEU A 260 5.47 2.82 -5.22
C LEU A 260 4.35 3.84 -5.44
N ILE A 261 3.31 3.49 -6.20
CA ILE A 261 2.12 4.33 -6.38
C ILE A 261 1.42 4.55 -5.04
N PHE A 262 1.20 3.49 -4.27
CA PHE A 262 0.62 3.57 -2.94
C PHE A 262 1.49 4.40 -1.99
N THR A 263 2.79 4.11 -1.92
CA THR A 263 3.77 4.86 -1.11
C THR A 263 3.73 6.35 -1.40
N ARG A 264 3.80 6.72 -2.68
CA ARG A 264 3.75 8.10 -3.15
C ARG A 264 2.50 8.83 -2.67
N HIS A 265 1.36 8.16 -2.80
CA HIS A 265 0.08 8.75 -2.42
C HIS A 265 -0.13 8.76 -0.90
N PHE A 266 0.18 7.66 -0.21
CA PHE A 266 0.00 7.52 1.23
C PHE A 266 0.85 8.52 2.01
N LEU A 267 2.14 8.61 1.70
CA LEU A 267 3.09 9.50 2.37
C LEU A 267 3.04 10.95 1.86
N ASN A 268 2.27 11.23 0.80
CA ASN A 268 2.26 12.53 0.13
C ASN A 268 3.67 13.02 -0.19
N THR A 269 4.47 12.17 -0.86
CA THR A 269 5.90 12.43 -1.10
C THR A 269 6.14 13.70 -1.88
N ARG A 270 5.19 14.10 -2.72
CA ARG A 270 5.24 15.37 -3.47
C ARG A 270 5.37 16.59 -2.54
N ALA A 271 4.71 16.57 -1.39
CA ALA A 271 4.77 17.66 -0.41
C ALA A 271 5.97 17.52 0.54
N HIS A 272 6.27 16.28 1.02
CA HIS A 272 7.25 16.05 2.08
C HIS A 272 8.67 15.80 1.56
N ALA A 273 8.83 15.32 0.31
CA ALA A 273 10.13 14.94 -0.27
C ALA A 273 10.12 15.07 -1.80
N PRO A 274 10.01 16.28 -2.39
CA PRO A 274 9.77 16.49 -3.82
C PRO A 274 10.87 15.93 -4.73
N ARG A 275 12.13 15.94 -4.30
CA ARG A 275 13.24 15.34 -5.08
C ARG A 275 13.12 13.81 -5.12
N LEU A 276 12.74 13.18 -4.02
CA LEU A 276 12.52 11.75 -3.96
C LEU A 276 11.26 11.35 -4.74
N ASP A 277 10.22 12.18 -4.76
CA ASP A 277 9.00 11.97 -5.55
C ASP A 277 9.29 11.84 -7.05
N GLN A 278 10.26 12.60 -7.58
CA GLN A 278 10.70 12.46 -8.97
C GLN A 278 11.36 11.09 -9.21
N VAL A 279 12.24 10.65 -8.31
CA VAL A 279 12.87 9.32 -8.39
C VAL A 279 11.82 8.21 -8.33
N ILE A 280 10.89 8.30 -7.37
CA ILE A 280 9.77 7.34 -7.25
C ILE A 280 8.94 7.31 -8.54
N THR A 281 8.68 8.48 -9.14
CA THR A 281 7.92 8.57 -10.39
C THR A 281 8.63 7.84 -11.54
N VAL A 282 9.94 8.01 -11.67
CA VAL A 282 10.75 7.29 -12.68
C VAL A 282 10.71 5.79 -12.42
N LEU A 283 10.87 5.36 -11.15
CA LEU A 283 10.80 3.94 -10.79
C LEU A 283 9.42 3.33 -11.07
N ILE A 284 8.32 4.07 -10.87
CA ILE A 284 6.98 3.63 -11.24
C ILE A 284 6.90 3.35 -12.75
N TYR A 285 7.38 4.27 -13.60
CA TYR A 285 7.37 4.05 -15.04
C TYR A 285 8.25 2.87 -15.44
N LEU A 286 9.43 2.72 -14.84
CA LEU A 286 10.30 1.57 -15.07
C LEU A 286 9.63 0.26 -14.65
N ALA A 287 8.98 0.19 -13.52
CA ALA A 287 8.27 -0.99 -13.04
C ALA A 287 7.04 -1.33 -13.92
N CYS A 288 6.27 -0.30 -14.33
CA CYS A 288 5.16 -0.48 -15.28
C CYS A 288 5.63 -0.99 -16.65
N LEU A 289 6.83 -0.63 -17.08
CA LEU A 289 7.43 -1.13 -18.32
C LEU A 289 8.02 -2.52 -18.13
N ALA A 290 8.71 -2.76 -17.01
CA ALA A 290 9.37 -4.03 -16.69
C ALA A 290 8.36 -5.19 -16.59
N SER A 291 7.18 -4.95 -16.04
CA SER A 291 6.13 -5.95 -15.90
C SER A 291 5.75 -6.60 -17.25
N PRO A 292 5.26 -5.91 -18.27
CA PRO A 292 4.97 -6.53 -19.57
C PRO A 292 6.24 -6.98 -20.33
N LEU A 293 7.37 -6.28 -20.15
CA LEU A 293 8.63 -6.63 -20.80
C LEU A 293 9.14 -8.01 -20.36
N ALA A 294 8.84 -8.42 -19.11
CA ALA A 294 9.18 -9.74 -18.59
C ALA A 294 8.58 -10.89 -19.40
N LEU A 295 7.48 -10.67 -20.12
CA LEU A 295 6.90 -11.68 -21.02
C LEU A 295 7.81 -11.99 -22.24
N PHE A 296 8.63 -11.04 -22.66
CA PHE A 296 9.44 -11.13 -23.86
C PHE A 296 10.91 -11.48 -23.57
N LEU A 297 11.39 -11.20 -22.36
CA LEU A 297 12.75 -11.51 -21.95
C LEU A 297 12.90 -12.97 -21.50
N ASN A 298 14.16 -13.44 -21.46
CA ASN A 298 14.51 -14.72 -20.81
C ASN A 298 14.21 -14.63 -19.31
N LEU A 299 13.88 -15.74 -18.70
CA LEU A 299 13.46 -15.80 -17.29
C LEU A 299 14.52 -15.22 -16.35
N THR A 300 15.80 -15.59 -16.53
CA THR A 300 16.93 -15.07 -15.74
C THR A 300 17.05 -13.55 -15.84
N HIS A 301 16.97 -12.97 -17.06
CA HIS A 301 17.06 -11.51 -17.21
C HIS A 301 15.85 -10.79 -16.59
N SER A 302 14.66 -11.37 -16.73
CA SER A 302 13.45 -10.85 -16.11
C SER A 302 13.57 -10.86 -14.58
N ALA A 303 14.05 -11.97 -14.00
CA ALA A 303 14.23 -12.11 -12.57
C ALA A 303 15.25 -11.08 -12.02
N VAL A 304 16.42 -10.95 -12.67
CA VAL A 304 17.42 -9.95 -12.26
C VAL A 304 16.88 -8.53 -12.36
N MET A 305 16.15 -8.21 -13.44
CA MET A 305 15.55 -6.89 -13.64
C MET A 305 14.58 -6.54 -12.53
N VAL A 306 13.64 -7.43 -12.19
CA VAL A 306 12.64 -7.15 -11.13
C VAL A 306 13.29 -7.13 -9.74
N VAL A 307 14.29 -7.98 -9.46
CA VAL A 307 15.02 -7.94 -8.18
C VAL A 307 15.74 -6.60 -7.99
N CYS A 308 16.43 -6.10 -9.02
CA CYS A 308 17.10 -4.79 -8.96
C CYS A 308 16.10 -3.65 -8.75
N LEU A 309 14.97 -3.68 -9.46
CA LEU A 309 13.90 -2.70 -9.28
C LEU A 309 13.27 -2.79 -7.88
N GLY A 310 13.02 -3.99 -7.36
CA GLY A 310 12.46 -4.22 -6.03
C GLY A 310 13.37 -3.70 -4.92
N LEU A 311 14.68 -3.89 -5.04
CA LEU A 311 15.67 -3.32 -4.09
C LEU A 311 15.64 -1.79 -4.13
N ALA A 312 15.59 -1.20 -5.33
CA ALA A 312 15.50 0.25 -5.50
C ALA A 312 14.17 0.79 -4.94
N ALA A 313 13.06 0.13 -5.26
CA ALA A 313 11.72 0.49 -4.78
C ALA A 313 11.62 0.42 -3.24
N SER A 314 12.08 -0.67 -2.65
CA SER A 314 12.08 -0.87 -1.20
C SER A 314 12.94 0.18 -0.48
N THR A 315 14.12 0.48 -1.02
CA THR A 315 15.00 1.53 -0.49
C THR A 315 14.32 2.90 -0.56
N CYS A 316 13.73 3.25 -1.70
CA CYS A 316 13.00 4.51 -1.86
C CYS A 316 11.79 4.59 -0.93
N ALA A 317 11.04 3.49 -0.74
CA ALA A 317 9.91 3.41 0.18
C ALA A 317 10.32 3.69 1.63
N LEU A 318 11.41 3.09 2.11
CA LEU A 318 11.95 3.32 3.46
C LEU A 318 12.47 4.75 3.64
N VAL A 319 13.16 5.30 2.65
CA VAL A 319 13.65 6.69 2.68
C VAL A 319 12.46 7.66 2.69
N ALA A 320 11.44 7.42 1.85
CA ALA A 320 10.22 8.24 1.81
C ALA A 320 9.48 8.24 3.15
N GLY A 321 9.29 7.05 3.75
CA GLY A 321 8.69 6.92 5.06
C GLY A 321 9.47 7.67 6.15
N SER A 322 10.80 7.54 6.15
CA SER A 322 11.70 8.20 7.11
C SER A 322 11.65 9.73 6.97
N LEU A 323 11.64 10.26 5.74
CA LEU A 323 11.56 11.71 5.48
C LEU A 323 10.18 12.26 5.86
N SER A 324 9.11 11.55 5.53
CA SER A 324 7.73 11.94 5.90
C SER A 324 7.54 11.94 7.41
N LEU A 325 8.13 10.97 8.12
CA LEU A 325 8.10 10.92 9.57
C LEU A 325 8.85 12.11 10.21
N ARG A 326 10.04 12.46 9.66
CA ARG A 326 10.80 13.65 10.08
C ARG A 326 10.07 14.95 9.79
N ALA A 327 9.27 15.01 8.73
CA ALA A 327 8.42 16.15 8.41
C ALA A 327 7.18 16.26 9.32
N GLY A 328 7.02 15.38 10.33
CA GLY A 328 5.92 15.40 11.28
C GLY A 328 4.63 14.74 10.80
N PHE A 329 4.66 14.03 9.69
CA PHE A 329 3.50 13.31 9.17
C PHE A 329 3.23 12.05 9.99
N ARG A 330 2.32 12.13 10.96
CA ARG A 330 2.02 11.06 11.93
C ARG A 330 1.66 9.71 11.31
N PRO A 331 0.86 9.61 10.23
CA PRO A 331 0.54 8.32 9.62
C PRO A 331 1.75 7.55 9.10
N ALA A 332 2.88 8.22 8.80
CA ALA A 332 4.12 7.56 8.37
C ALA A 332 4.68 6.56 9.39
N ARG A 333 4.30 6.65 10.68
CA ARG A 333 4.70 5.65 11.69
C ARG A 333 4.11 4.27 11.41
N TYR A 334 2.84 4.21 11.03
CA TYR A 334 2.18 2.94 10.65
C TYR A 334 2.84 2.35 9.41
N TYR A 335 3.11 3.20 8.41
CA TYR A 335 3.80 2.81 7.21
C TYR A 335 5.19 2.20 7.51
N MET A 336 6.01 2.90 8.28
CA MET A 336 7.37 2.43 8.61
C MET A 336 7.36 1.12 9.41
N THR A 337 6.45 0.99 10.39
CA THR A 337 6.32 -0.25 11.18
C THR A 337 5.86 -1.40 10.30
N ALA A 338 4.87 -1.17 9.44
CA ALA A 338 4.32 -2.14 8.51
C ALA A 338 5.40 -2.69 7.55
N PHE A 339 6.10 -1.78 6.86
CA PHE A 339 7.18 -2.15 5.95
C PHE A 339 8.36 -2.84 6.64
N LEU A 340 8.71 -2.43 7.86
CA LEU A 340 9.76 -3.09 8.62
C LEU A 340 9.39 -4.54 8.94
N LEU A 341 8.15 -4.79 9.35
CA LEU A 341 7.67 -6.15 9.63
C LEU A 341 7.68 -7.03 8.38
N LEU A 342 7.26 -6.49 7.23
CA LEU A 342 7.34 -7.20 5.95
C LEU A 342 8.79 -7.55 5.58
N ILE A 343 9.70 -6.59 5.70
CA ILE A 343 11.12 -6.79 5.39
C ILE A 343 11.74 -7.84 6.33
N VAL A 344 11.44 -7.79 7.62
CA VAL A 344 11.91 -8.81 8.59
C VAL A 344 11.40 -10.19 8.19
N GLY A 345 10.11 -10.32 7.83
CA GLY A 345 9.53 -11.57 7.35
C GLY A 345 10.22 -12.08 6.08
N ALA A 346 10.46 -11.21 5.12
CA ALA A 346 11.15 -11.56 3.87
C ALA A 346 12.62 -11.98 4.12
N VAL A 347 13.33 -11.30 5.03
CA VAL A 347 14.72 -11.66 5.41
C VAL A 347 14.74 -13.02 6.09
N LEU A 348 13.83 -13.30 7.03
CA LEU A 348 13.75 -14.61 7.69
C LEU A 348 13.45 -15.72 6.67
N TYR A 349 12.54 -15.50 5.75
CA TYR A 349 12.27 -16.44 4.67
C TYR A 349 13.50 -16.67 3.78
N ALA A 350 14.20 -15.62 3.39
CA ALA A 350 15.44 -15.72 2.60
C ALA A 350 16.54 -16.50 3.35
N LEU A 351 16.80 -16.18 4.62
CA LEU A 351 17.80 -16.86 5.43
C LEU A 351 17.49 -18.36 5.60
N LYS A 352 16.22 -18.71 5.80
CA LYS A 352 15.75 -20.11 5.80
C LYS A 352 16.03 -20.78 4.45
N THR A 353 15.70 -20.11 3.37
CA THR A 353 15.86 -20.63 2.00
C THR A 353 17.32 -20.90 1.66
N PHE A 354 18.24 -20.06 2.15
CA PHE A 354 19.68 -20.28 2.02
C PHE A 354 20.26 -21.25 3.06
N GLY A 355 19.43 -21.85 3.92
CA GLY A 355 19.90 -22.79 4.95
C GLY A 355 20.69 -22.14 6.08
N ALA A 356 20.70 -20.82 6.20
CA ALA A 356 21.43 -20.07 7.23
C ALA A 356 20.75 -20.15 8.61
N ILE A 357 19.43 -20.40 8.64
CA ILE A 357 18.65 -20.60 9.88
C ILE A 357 17.77 -21.86 9.75
N PRO A 358 17.43 -22.50 10.87
CA PRO A 358 16.58 -23.69 10.84
C PRO A 358 15.16 -23.38 10.37
N VAL A 359 14.48 -24.41 9.85
CA VAL A 359 13.06 -24.34 9.49
C VAL A 359 12.25 -24.33 10.79
N THR A 360 11.69 -23.18 11.11
CA THR A 360 10.75 -22.95 12.23
C THR A 360 9.45 -22.38 11.72
N PHE A 361 8.40 -22.37 12.53
CA PHE A 361 7.15 -21.71 12.16
C PHE A 361 7.36 -20.25 11.70
N VAL A 362 8.16 -19.49 12.41
CA VAL A 362 8.44 -18.07 12.09
C VAL A 362 9.27 -17.93 10.81
N SER A 363 10.28 -18.78 10.59
CA SER A 363 11.10 -18.72 9.36
C SER A 363 10.35 -19.25 8.14
N GLN A 364 9.38 -20.15 8.33
CA GLN A 364 8.53 -20.70 7.27
C GLN A 364 7.45 -19.71 6.84
N TYR A 365 6.73 -19.13 7.79
CA TYR A 365 5.58 -18.25 7.53
C TYR A 365 5.84 -16.77 7.82
N GLY A 366 7.12 -16.38 8.04
CA GLY A 366 7.49 -15.01 8.41
C GLY A 366 7.05 -13.96 7.39
N MET A 367 7.09 -14.31 6.11
CA MET A 367 6.64 -13.42 5.04
C MET A 367 5.12 -13.21 5.07
N GLN A 368 4.34 -14.26 5.31
CA GLN A 368 2.87 -14.18 5.45
C GLN A 368 2.48 -13.43 6.71
N LEU A 369 3.12 -13.73 7.83
CA LEU A 369 2.87 -13.03 9.10
C LEU A 369 3.22 -11.54 8.97
N GLY A 370 4.39 -11.23 8.39
CA GLY A 370 4.83 -9.85 8.15
C GLY A 370 3.87 -9.08 7.28
N SER A 371 3.42 -9.68 6.18
CA SER A 371 2.49 -9.04 5.25
C SER A 371 1.06 -8.92 5.79
N ALA A 372 0.56 -9.89 6.56
CA ALA A 372 -0.75 -9.78 7.20
C ALA A 372 -0.78 -8.64 8.22
N LEU A 373 0.29 -8.49 9.02
CA LEU A 373 0.46 -7.37 9.93
C LEU A 373 0.63 -6.04 9.18
N GLU A 374 1.41 -6.04 8.09
CA GLU A 374 1.57 -4.88 7.22
C GLU A 374 0.23 -4.39 6.68
N VAL A 375 -0.55 -5.28 6.08
CA VAL A 375 -1.85 -4.95 5.50
C VAL A 375 -2.80 -4.37 6.56
N THR A 376 -2.81 -4.93 7.76
CA THR A 376 -3.62 -4.41 8.87
C THR A 376 -3.15 -3.02 9.32
N LEU A 377 -1.85 -2.84 9.54
CA LEU A 377 -1.29 -1.56 9.99
C LEU A 377 -1.46 -0.44 8.95
N LEU A 378 -1.31 -0.76 7.67
CA LEU A 378 -1.52 0.23 6.59
C LEU A 378 -3.00 0.66 6.50
N SER A 379 -3.94 -0.27 6.69
CA SER A 379 -5.37 0.08 6.75
C SER A 379 -5.67 1.01 7.93
N LEU A 380 -5.12 0.75 9.12
CA LEU A 380 -5.21 1.65 10.27
C LEU A 380 -4.56 3.02 9.98
N GLY A 381 -3.41 3.02 9.31
CA GLY A 381 -2.73 4.24 8.89
C GLY A 381 -3.55 5.08 7.91
N LEU A 382 -4.28 4.46 6.98
CA LEU A 382 -5.22 5.14 6.09
C LEU A 382 -6.39 5.75 6.86
N ALA A 383 -6.93 5.03 7.86
CA ALA A 383 -8.01 5.53 8.72
C ALA A 383 -7.54 6.74 9.55
N ASP A 384 -6.34 6.69 10.13
CA ASP A 384 -5.75 7.82 10.89
C ASP A 384 -5.55 9.05 9.98
N ARG A 385 -5.02 8.84 8.76
CA ARG A 385 -4.88 9.88 7.75
C ARG A 385 -6.22 10.52 7.40
N MET A 386 -7.27 9.72 7.21
CA MET A 386 -8.62 10.22 6.92
C MET A 386 -9.17 11.08 8.08
N ASN A 387 -8.98 10.64 9.32
CA ASN A 387 -9.41 11.39 10.50
C ASN A 387 -8.70 12.75 10.61
N ILE A 388 -7.40 12.81 10.28
CA ILE A 388 -6.64 14.06 10.23
C ILE A 388 -7.23 15.00 9.17
N MET A 389 -7.45 14.49 7.94
CA MET A 389 -8.02 15.31 6.85
C MET A 389 -9.43 15.82 7.18
N ARG A 390 -10.29 15.01 7.80
CA ARG A 390 -11.62 15.42 8.25
C ARG A 390 -11.53 16.57 9.26
N ARG A 391 -10.69 16.43 10.29
CA ARG A 391 -10.49 17.48 11.30
C ARG A 391 -9.98 18.78 10.68
N GLN A 392 -9.07 18.70 9.73
CA GLN A 392 -8.57 19.88 8.99
C GLN A 392 -9.68 20.54 8.17
N ALA A 393 -10.50 19.74 7.47
CA ALA A 393 -11.64 20.26 6.70
C ALA A 393 -12.69 20.92 7.60
N GLU A 394 -13.04 20.29 8.75
CA GLU A 394 -13.98 20.85 9.73
C GLU A 394 -13.46 22.18 10.32
N THR A 395 -12.17 22.24 10.64
CA THR A 395 -11.55 23.49 11.16
C THR A 395 -11.58 24.59 10.12
N ALA A 396 -11.20 24.28 8.87
CA ALA A 396 -11.25 25.26 7.78
C ALA A 396 -12.69 25.75 7.50
N GLN A 397 -13.65 24.84 7.58
CA GLN A 397 -15.08 25.21 7.40
C GLN A 397 -15.58 26.13 8.53
N ARG A 398 -15.20 25.85 9.79
CA ARG A 398 -15.54 26.73 10.91
C ARG A 398 -14.95 28.12 10.76
N GLN A 399 -13.66 28.22 10.40
CA GLN A 399 -13.00 29.49 10.14
C GLN A 399 -13.71 30.30 9.04
N LEU A 400 -14.09 29.64 7.95
CA LEU A 400 -14.82 30.27 6.87
C LEU A 400 -16.21 30.79 7.32
N LEU A 401 -16.92 30.02 8.17
CA LEU A 401 -18.23 30.45 8.71
C LEU A 401 -18.06 31.64 9.67
N GLU A 402 -17.04 31.64 10.53
CA GLU A 402 -16.72 32.77 11.41
C GLU A 402 -16.40 34.03 10.62
N GLU A 403 -15.56 33.93 9.58
CA GLU A 403 -15.23 35.04 8.70
C GLU A 403 -16.48 35.62 8.01
N LYS A 404 -17.36 34.74 7.50
CA LYS A 404 -18.63 35.18 6.90
C LYS A 404 -19.55 35.86 7.91
N SER A 405 -19.64 35.35 9.14
CA SER A 405 -20.49 35.98 10.18
C SER A 405 -20.02 37.37 10.53
N HIS A 406 -18.71 37.56 10.74
CA HIS A 406 -18.11 38.88 10.99
C HIS A 406 -18.28 39.83 9.80
N SER A 407 -18.16 39.36 8.58
CA SER A 407 -18.41 40.15 7.39
C SER A 407 -19.86 40.64 7.32
N LEU A 408 -20.82 39.76 7.62
CA LEU A 408 -22.26 40.06 7.63
C LEU A 408 -22.62 41.06 8.74
N GLU A 409 -22.06 40.88 9.96
CA GLU A 409 -22.23 41.82 11.05
C GLU A 409 -21.70 43.23 10.68
N ARG A 410 -20.51 43.32 10.13
CA ARG A 410 -19.94 44.59 9.66
C ARG A 410 -20.83 45.25 8.60
N GLN A 411 -21.35 44.46 7.63
CA GLN A 411 -22.25 44.99 6.60
C GLN A 411 -23.57 45.49 7.21
N THR A 412 -24.11 44.75 8.19
CA THR A 412 -25.32 45.16 8.90
C THR A 412 -25.12 46.45 9.69
N ASP A 413 -24.00 46.58 10.37
CA ASP A 413 -23.67 47.79 11.14
C ASP A 413 -23.45 49.02 10.22
N LEU A 414 -22.78 48.82 9.08
CA LEU A 414 -22.67 49.87 8.06
C LEU A 414 -24.03 50.28 7.55
N THR A 415 -24.93 49.33 7.21
CA THR A 415 -26.26 49.59 6.75
C THR A 415 -27.09 50.38 7.78
N ARG A 416 -27.00 50.02 9.07
CA ARG A 416 -27.62 50.75 10.17
C ARG A 416 -27.07 52.17 10.35
N ALA A 417 -25.77 52.33 10.19
CA ALA A 417 -25.15 53.66 10.25
C ALA A 417 -25.63 54.57 9.11
N TYR A 418 -25.68 54.07 7.91
CA TYR A 418 -26.27 54.83 6.78
C TYR A 418 -27.74 55.18 6.95
N ALA A 419 -28.57 54.27 7.49
CA ALA A 419 -29.97 54.53 7.76
C ALA A 419 -30.21 55.64 8.79
N ARG A 420 -29.23 55.95 9.65
CA ARG A 420 -29.31 57.10 10.57
C ARG A 420 -29.08 58.46 9.86
N MET A 421 -28.34 58.46 8.75
CA MET A 421 -27.99 59.68 8.05
C MET A 421 -28.97 60.01 6.91
N VAL A 422 -29.58 58.99 6.29
CA VAL A 422 -30.54 59.15 5.20
C VAL A 422 -31.87 58.54 5.64
N PRO A 423 -32.89 59.36 5.95
CA PRO A 423 -34.20 58.85 6.29
C PRO A 423 -34.81 58.01 5.15
N GLY A 424 -35.39 56.87 5.50
CA GLY A 424 -35.95 55.93 4.50
C GLY A 424 -37.04 56.52 3.63
N GLU A 425 -37.73 57.54 4.13
CA GLU A 425 -38.77 58.29 3.41
C GLU A 425 -38.21 58.97 2.14
N PHE A 426 -36.96 59.45 2.16
CA PHE A 426 -36.32 60.04 0.96
C PHE A 426 -36.07 58.99 -0.14
N LEU A 427 -35.72 57.75 0.25
CA LEU A 427 -35.58 56.65 -0.75
C LEU A 427 -36.93 56.36 -1.39
N GLY A 428 -38.03 56.32 -0.61
CA GLY A 428 -39.38 56.17 -1.11
C GLY A 428 -39.84 57.28 -2.05
N ILE A 429 -39.46 58.53 -1.73
CA ILE A 429 -39.72 59.70 -2.59
C ILE A 429 -39.01 59.58 -3.95
N LEU A 430 -37.76 59.14 -3.95
CA LEU A 430 -36.95 58.86 -5.14
C LEU A 430 -37.37 57.60 -5.91
N GLY A 431 -38.30 56.81 -5.37
CA GLY A 431 -38.69 55.50 -5.96
C GLY A 431 -37.58 54.45 -5.93
N ARG A 432 -36.71 54.54 -4.92
CA ARG A 432 -35.61 53.60 -4.72
C ARG A 432 -35.86 52.73 -3.47
N ASN A 433 -35.43 51.47 -3.53
CA ASN A 433 -35.59 50.55 -2.41
C ASN A 433 -34.31 50.47 -1.55
N SER A 434 -33.18 50.95 -2.09
CA SER A 434 -31.87 50.92 -1.39
C SER A 434 -31.06 52.17 -1.66
N ILE A 435 -30.26 52.62 -0.65
CA ILE A 435 -29.28 53.66 -0.81
C ILE A 435 -28.26 53.39 -1.91
N LEU A 436 -27.98 52.12 -2.19
CA LEU A 436 -27.05 51.69 -3.22
C LEU A 436 -27.55 51.97 -4.64
N GLU A 437 -28.86 52.23 -4.80
CA GLU A 437 -29.49 52.55 -6.10
C GLU A 437 -29.48 54.07 -6.40
N VAL A 438 -29.18 54.88 -5.37
CA VAL A 438 -29.16 56.33 -5.50
C VAL A 438 -27.86 56.77 -6.15
N LYS A 439 -27.96 57.59 -7.22
CA LYS A 439 -26.80 58.17 -7.91
C LYS A 439 -26.78 59.68 -7.74
N LEU A 440 -25.59 60.26 -7.82
CA LEU A 440 -25.41 61.69 -7.83
C LEU A 440 -26.17 62.31 -9.01
N GLY A 441 -27.09 63.24 -8.73
CA GLY A 441 -27.98 63.89 -9.72
C GLY A 441 -29.35 63.24 -9.85
N ASP A 442 -29.63 62.14 -9.13
CA ASP A 442 -30.99 61.59 -9.07
C ASP A 442 -31.94 62.67 -8.48
N SER A 443 -33.02 63.00 -9.18
CA SER A 443 -34.02 63.95 -8.78
C SER A 443 -35.39 63.49 -9.18
N VAL A 444 -36.38 63.90 -8.41
CA VAL A 444 -37.79 63.62 -8.72
C VAL A 444 -38.57 64.91 -8.48
N GLN A 445 -39.51 65.20 -9.39
CA GLN A 445 -40.43 66.32 -9.25
C GLN A 445 -41.72 65.85 -8.63
N LYS A 446 -42.05 66.33 -7.42
CA LYS A 446 -43.28 66.02 -6.71
C LYS A 446 -43.93 67.31 -6.18
N THR A 447 -45.24 67.35 -6.17
CA THR A 447 -45.97 68.41 -5.44
C THR A 447 -46.01 68.09 -3.99
N MET A 448 -45.49 69.01 -3.14
CA MET A 448 -45.35 68.80 -1.69
C MET A 448 -45.76 70.05 -0.94
N THR A 449 -46.31 69.91 0.25
CA THR A 449 -46.48 71.01 1.21
C THR A 449 -45.18 71.14 1.97
N VAL A 450 -44.63 72.36 2.01
CA VAL A 450 -43.39 72.67 2.74
C VAL A 450 -43.77 73.39 4.02
N LEU A 451 -43.37 72.86 5.16
CA LEU A 451 -43.51 73.47 6.48
C LEU A 451 -42.19 74.07 6.94
N PHE A 452 -42.22 75.29 7.35
CA PHE A 452 -41.16 75.94 8.11
C PHE A 452 -41.67 76.17 9.52
N SER A 453 -40.94 75.70 10.53
CA SER A 453 -41.21 75.92 11.94
C SER A 453 -39.96 76.45 12.60
N ASP A 454 -40.14 77.52 13.37
CA ASP A 454 -39.03 78.23 14.03
C ASP A 454 -39.33 78.44 15.53
N ILE A 455 -38.27 78.64 16.37
CA ILE A 455 -38.46 78.91 17.78
C ILE A 455 -38.48 80.40 17.98
N ARG A 456 -39.62 80.85 18.50
CA ARG A 456 -39.81 82.26 18.72
C ARG A 456 -38.76 82.84 19.64
N SER A 457 -38.07 83.96 19.22
CA SER A 457 -37.04 84.65 19.93
C SER A 457 -35.87 83.74 20.36
N PHE A 458 -35.49 82.78 19.53
CA PHE A 458 -34.40 81.85 19.89
C PHE A 458 -33.08 82.48 20.02
N THR A 459 -32.78 83.52 19.22
CA THR A 459 -31.52 84.32 19.32
C THR A 459 -31.35 84.87 20.72
N GLU A 460 -32.33 85.61 21.25
CA GLU A 460 -32.31 86.16 22.58
C GLU A 460 -32.23 85.08 23.67
N LEU A 461 -32.93 83.94 23.48
CA LEU A 461 -32.92 82.77 24.37
C LEU A 461 -31.55 82.09 24.37
N SER A 462 -30.96 81.91 23.24
CA SER A 462 -29.66 81.20 23.10
C SER A 462 -28.45 82.05 23.68
N GLU A 463 -28.55 83.41 23.70
CA GLU A 463 -27.57 84.26 24.32
C GLU A 463 -27.54 84.18 25.84
N THR A 464 -28.62 83.67 26.46
CA THR A 464 -28.71 83.36 27.91
C THR A 464 -28.23 82.01 28.30
N MET A 465 -27.91 81.16 27.38
CA MET A 465 -27.55 79.74 27.60
C MET A 465 -26.08 79.46 27.34
N THR A 466 -25.48 78.56 28.06
CA THR A 466 -24.18 78.02 27.72
C THR A 466 -24.26 77.15 26.40
N PRO A 467 -23.19 76.96 25.64
CA PRO A 467 -23.22 76.20 24.44
C PRO A 467 -23.79 74.80 24.65
N ARG A 468 -23.61 74.14 25.82
CA ARG A 468 -24.11 72.84 26.17
C ARG A 468 -25.61 72.92 26.41
N GLU A 469 -26.07 73.86 27.16
CA GLU A 469 -27.50 74.05 27.43
C GLU A 469 -28.30 74.34 26.13
N ASN A 470 -27.74 75.18 25.27
CA ASN A 470 -28.30 75.45 23.95
C ASN A 470 -28.44 74.19 23.12
N PHE A 471 -27.38 73.34 23.06
CA PHE A 471 -27.39 72.08 22.36
C PHE A 471 -28.43 71.09 22.95
N ASP A 472 -28.49 70.98 24.28
CA ASP A 472 -29.44 70.12 24.96
C ASP A 472 -30.91 70.61 24.75
N PHE A 473 -31.14 71.90 24.75
CA PHE A 473 -32.44 72.50 24.45
C PHE A 473 -32.89 72.23 23.01
N LEU A 474 -32.02 72.47 22.04
CA LEU A 474 -32.33 72.19 20.61
C LEU A 474 -32.61 70.68 20.41
N ASN A 475 -31.80 69.80 20.96
CA ASN A 475 -32.02 68.36 20.86
C ASN A 475 -33.35 67.93 21.51
N SER A 476 -33.73 68.57 22.66
CA SER A 476 -35.00 68.31 23.32
C SER A 476 -36.20 68.74 22.44
N TYR A 477 -36.08 69.91 21.79
CA TYR A 477 -37.06 70.42 20.85
C TYR A 477 -37.20 69.49 19.62
N LEU A 478 -36.10 69.17 18.94
CA LEU A 478 -36.05 68.33 17.78
C LEU A 478 -36.61 66.90 18.07
N ARG A 479 -36.26 66.35 19.23
CA ARG A 479 -36.75 65.06 19.69
C ARG A 479 -38.27 65.00 19.85
N ARG A 480 -38.89 66.12 20.19
CA ARG A 480 -40.37 66.25 20.34
C ARG A 480 -41.03 66.54 19.00
N MET A 481 -40.46 67.34 18.14
CA MET A 481 -41.03 67.75 16.87
C MET A 481 -40.95 66.61 15.83
N ASN A 482 -39.83 65.92 15.77
CA ASN A 482 -39.63 64.84 14.76
C ASN A 482 -40.73 63.79 14.74
N PRO A 483 -41.13 63.18 15.88
CA PRO A 483 -42.24 62.20 15.86
C PRO A 483 -43.57 62.77 15.48
N ILE A 484 -43.83 64.07 15.73
CA ILE A 484 -45.07 64.75 15.38
C ILE A 484 -45.13 64.94 13.86
N ILE A 485 -44.04 65.41 13.26
CA ILE A 485 -43.92 65.57 11.80
C ILE A 485 -44.12 64.23 11.10
N GLN A 486 -43.38 63.19 11.55
CA GLN A 486 -43.50 61.84 10.96
C GLN A 486 -44.87 61.20 11.12
N ARG A 487 -45.56 61.34 12.28
CA ARG A 487 -46.93 60.80 12.48
C ARG A 487 -47.96 61.44 11.58
N ASN A 488 -47.72 62.68 11.12
CA ASN A 488 -48.56 63.38 10.15
C ASN A 488 -48.09 63.20 8.69
N GLY A 489 -47.25 62.19 8.42
CA GLY A 489 -46.81 61.87 7.05
C GLY A 489 -45.72 62.80 6.51
N GLY A 490 -45.13 63.66 7.32
CA GLY A 490 -44.05 64.57 6.92
C GLY A 490 -42.66 63.95 7.17
N SER A 491 -41.68 64.35 6.42
CA SER A 491 -40.28 64.08 6.62
C SER A 491 -39.46 65.37 6.76
N ILE A 492 -38.50 65.37 7.70
CA ILE A 492 -37.62 66.55 7.89
C ILE A 492 -36.57 66.53 6.78
N ASP A 493 -36.52 67.61 5.99
CA ASP A 493 -35.51 67.82 4.94
C ASP A 493 -34.18 68.30 5.56
N LYS A 494 -34.24 69.34 6.36
CA LYS A 494 -33.05 69.87 7.03
C LYS A 494 -33.43 70.70 8.25
N TYR A 495 -32.43 70.95 9.07
CA TYR A 495 -32.44 71.91 10.15
C TYR A 495 -31.69 73.15 9.72
N ILE A 496 -32.25 74.31 9.93
CA ILE A 496 -31.64 75.62 9.58
C ILE A 496 -31.51 76.41 10.89
N GLY A 497 -30.42 76.20 11.63
CA GLY A 497 -30.33 76.66 12.98
C GLY A 497 -31.32 76.06 13.92
N ASP A 498 -32.28 76.79 14.46
CA ASP A 498 -33.39 76.39 15.29
C ASP A 498 -34.66 76.10 14.49
N ALA A 499 -34.65 76.43 13.21
CA ALA A 499 -35.78 76.17 12.32
C ALA A 499 -35.75 74.74 11.76
N ILE A 500 -36.92 74.16 11.61
CA ILE A 500 -37.17 72.87 10.95
C ILE A 500 -37.84 73.11 9.61
N MET A 501 -37.23 72.59 8.53
CA MET A 501 -37.89 72.46 7.25
C MET A 501 -38.36 71.05 7.06
N ALA A 502 -39.66 70.84 6.91
CA ALA A 502 -40.29 69.55 6.70
C ALA A 502 -41.14 69.55 5.41
N LEU A 503 -41.14 68.37 4.76
CA LEU A 503 -41.83 68.11 3.50
C LEU A 503 -42.97 67.08 3.76
N PHE A 504 -44.16 67.41 3.28
CA PHE A 504 -45.32 66.55 3.36
C PHE A 504 -45.77 66.22 1.94
N PRO A 505 -45.65 64.97 1.51
CA PRO A 505 -46.22 64.54 0.23
C PRO A 505 -47.73 64.76 0.18
N SER A 506 -48.24 65.30 -0.92
CA SER A 506 -49.69 65.50 -1.15
C SER A 506 -50.36 64.17 -1.48
#